data_7cc51f44f5ebef9efe9c0766fd97d07d
#
_entry.id   7cc51f44f5ebef9efe9c0766fd97d07d
#
_cell.length_a   1.000
_cell.length_b   1.000
_cell.length_c   1.000
_cell.angle_alpha   90.00
_cell.angle_beta   90.00
_cell.angle_gamma   90.00
#
_symmetry.space_group_name_H-M   'P 1'
#
loop_
_entity.id
_entity.type
_entity.pdbx_description
1 polymer ?
#
loop_
_entity_poly.entity_id
_entity_poly.type
_entity_poly.pdbx_seq_one_letter_code
_entity_poly.pdbx_strand_id
1 'polypeptide(L)'
;LAFFLESLGWRTRVWNDPEAFLHDYEALAADGCFIFDIRMPRIDGLELLERLNAKDNKRPIIFLTGHGDVNMAVKAFKNGAFDFFLKPPAEKELIEAVEKALTVSSDLKFQAEKLAYDRKRFDSLTDREKDVVILVGKGMMNKTIADTLKISEKTVQQHRGVACKKLNLINAVEIADFLRNLNLR
;
A
#
# COMPACT_ATOMS: atom_id res chain seq x y z
N LEU A 1 -26.05 8.06 7.01
CA LEU A 1 -24.68 7.70 7.34
C LEU A 1 -23.71 8.82 6.95
N ALA A 2 -23.66 9.28 5.68
CA ALA A 2 -22.74 10.32 5.23
C ALA A 2 -22.80 11.58 6.10
N PHE A 3 -24.01 12.13 6.33
CA PHE A 3 -24.22 13.27 7.21
C PHE A 3 -23.65 13.05 8.64
N PHE A 4 -23.83 11.84 9.20
CA PHE A 4 -23.25 11.49 10.51
C PHE A 4 -21.73 11.51 10.49
N LEU A 5 -21.09 10.90 9.48
CA LEU A 5 -19.65 10.89 9.35
C LEU A 5 -19.07 12.30 9.11
N GLU A 6 -19.78 13.13 8.35
CA GLU A 6 -19.39 14.54 8.11
C GLU A 6 -19.50 15.38 9.39
N SER A 7 -20.46 15.11 10.26
CA SER A 7 -20.59 15.79 11.56
C SER A 7 -19.39 15.50 12.49
N LEU A 8 -18.67 14.40 12.26
CA LEU A 8 -17.42 14.04 12.95
C LEU A 8 -16.15 14.63 12.28
N GLY A 9 -16.33 15.44 11.22
CA GLY A 9 -15.23 16.10 10.52
C GLY A 9 -14.61 15.27 9.37
N TRP A 10 -15.16 14.12 9.04
CA TRP A 10 -14.67 13.31 7.91
C TRP A 10 -15.33 13.77 6.61
N ARG A 11 -14.55 13.75 5.53
CA ARG A 11 -15.08 14.02 4.18
C ARG A 11 -15.66 12.73 3.61
N THR A 12 -16.89 12.78 3.13
CA THR A 12 -17.56 11.64 2.52
C THR A 12 -17.85 11.87 1.04
N ARG A 13 -17.90 10.78 0.28
CA ARG A 13 -18.45 10.74 -1.07
C ARG A 13 -19.39 9.57 -1.18
N VAL A 14 -20.56 9.79 -1.75
CA VAL A 14 -21.63 8.79 -1.82
C VAL A 14 -21.87 8.41 -3.27
N TRP A 15 -21.99 7.12 -3.52
CA TRP A 15 -22.46 6.55 -4.78
C TRP A 15 -23.72 5.72 -4.50
N ASN A 16 -24.73 5.89 -5.30
CA ASN A 16 -25.98 5.13 -5.21
C ASN A 16 -25.96 3.89 -6.13
N ASP A 17 -24.89 3.73 -6.91
CA ASP A 17 -24.73 2.68 -7.89
C ASP A 17 -23.30 2.12 -7.82
N PRO A 18 -23.13 0.79 -7.62
CA PRO A 18 -21.83 0.15 -7.62
C PRO A 18 -21.05 0.29 -8.94
N GLU A 19 -21.72 0.34 -10.09
CA GLU A 19 -21.06 0.52 -11.38
C GLU A 19 -20.49 1.93 -11.54
N ALA A 20 -21.24 2.95 -11.11
CA ALA A 20 -20.75 4.32 -11.08
C ALA A 20 -19.54 4.47 -10.14
N PHE A 21 -19.56 3.80 -8.99
CA PHE A 21 -18.42 3.73 -8.09
C PHE A 21 -17.19 3.08 -8.77
N LEU A 22 -17.36 1.93 -9.43
CA LEU A 22 -16.27 1.23 -10.13
C LEU A 22 -15.68 2.06 -11.28
N HIS A 23 -16.52 2.83 -11.97
CA HIS A 23 -16.08 3.76 -13.00
C HIS A 23 -15.18 4.87 -12.43
N ASP A 24 -15.56 5.42 -11.28
CA ASP A 24 -14.82 6.50 -10.62
C ASP A 24 -13.60 6.01 -9.83
N TYR A 25 -13.52 4.71 -9.53
CA TYR A 25 -12.58 4.12 -8.58
C TYR A 25 -11.12 4.49 -8.82
N GLU A 26 -10.67 4.48 -10.08
CA GLU A 26 -9.28 4.76 -10.47
C GLU A 26 -8.89 6.24 -10.20
N ALA A 27 -9.88 7.14 -10.21
CA ALA A 27 -9.68 8.57 -9.97
C ALA A 27 -9.77 8.96 -8.48
N LEU A 28 -10.12 8.01 -7.59
CA LEU A 28 -10.23 8.29 -6.17
C LEU A 28 -8.85 8.45 -5.52
N ALA A 29 -8.77 9.28 -4.49
CA ALA A 29 -7.58 9.42 -3.66
C ALA A 29 -7.13 8.05 -3.12
N ALA A 30 -5.83 7.86 -2.98
CA ALA A 30 -5.25 6.60 -2.54
C ALA A 30 -5.56 6.25 -1.07
N ASP A 31 -5.96 7.23 -0.26
CA ASP A 31 -6.30 7.11 1.14
C ASP A 31 -7.81 7.13 1.38
N GLY A 32 -8.22 6.66 2.53
CA GLY A 32 -9.61 6.53 2.93
C GLY A 32 -10.05 5.08 3.11
N CYS A 33 -11.31 4.89 3.49
CA CYS A 33 -11.94 3.58 3.57
C CYS A 33 -13.28 3.59 2.82
N PHE A 34 -13.76 2.41 2.47
CA PHE A 34 -15.06 2.24 1.86
C PHE A 34 -16.05 1.64 2.85
N ILE A 35 -17.28 2.13 2.82
CA ILE A 35 -18.40 1.55 3.57
C ILE A 35 -19.44 1.12 2.54
N PHE A 36 -19.69 -0.18 2.44
CA PHE A 36 -20.63 -0.74 1.47
C PHE A 36 -21.80 -1.42 2.17
N ASP A 37 -22.98 -1.29 1.56
CA ASP A 37 -24.05 -2.24 1.84
C ASP A 37 -23.73 -3.56 1.10
N ILE A 38 -24.12 -4.68 1.67
CA ILE A 38 -24.01 -5.96 0.97
C ILE A 38 -25.13 -6.10 -0.07
N ARG A 39 -26.36 -5.70 0.31
CA ARG A 39 -27.50 -5.83 -0.60
C ARG A 39 -27.66 -4.59 -1.47
N MET A 40 -27.03 -4.61 -2.61
CA MET A 40 -27.17 -3.58 -3.63
C MET A 40 -27.71 -4.20 -4.93
N PRO A 41 -28.43 -3.42 -5.75
CA PRO A 41 -28.93 -3.91 -7.04
C PRO A 41 -27.76 -4.14 -8.03
N ARG A 42 -27.90 -5.15 -8.89
CA ARG A 42 -26.97 -5.53 -9.96
C ARG A 42 -25.66 -6.17 -9.48
N ILE A 43 -24.91 -5.50 -8.65
CA ILE A 43 -23.65 -5.96 -8.07
C ILE A 43 -23.80 -5.90 -6.56
N ASP A 44 -23.75 -7.03 -5.86
CA ASP A 44 -23.76 -7.04 -4.41
C ASP A 44 -22.42 -6.61 -3.81
N GLY A 45 -22.40 -6.29 -2.52
CA GLY A 45 -21.20 -5.79 -1.85
C GLY A 45 -20.04 -6.80 -1.82
N LEU A 46 -20.34 -8.10 -1.78
CA LEU A 46 -19.30 -9.13 -1.80
C LEU A 46 -18.68 -9.28 -3.20
N GLU A 47 -19.49 -9.22 -4.24
CA GLU A 47 -18.99 -9.19 -5.62
C GLU A 47 -18.17 -7.90 -5.88
N LEU A 48 -18.61 -6.76 -5.31
CA LEU A 48 -17.86 -5.51 -5.40
C LEU A 48 -16.49 -5.64 -4.72
N LEU A 49 -16.41 -6.26 -3.54
CA LEU A 49 -15.15 -6.57 -2.86
C LEU A 49 -14.23 -7.44 -3.73
N GLU A 50 -14.76 -8.50 -4.35
CA GLU A 50 -13.98 -9.38 -5.23
C GLU A 50 -13.42 -8.62 -6.44
N ARG A 51 -14.23 -7.75 -7.06
CA ARG A 51 -13.80 -6.89 -8.19
C ARG A 51 -12.71 -5.89 -7.77
N LEU A 52 -12.80 -5.33 -6.57
CA LEU A 52 -11.78 -4.43 -6.04
C LEU A 52 -10.48 -5.16 -5.69
N ASN A 53 -10.58 -6.37 -5.15
CA ASN A 53 -9.41 -7.21 -4.90
C ASN A 53 -8.68 -7.58 -6.20
N ALA A 54 -9.42 -7.85 -7.29
CA ALA A 54 -8.84 -8.09 -8.60
C ALA A 54 -8.10 -6.85 -9.17
N LYS A 55 -8.44 -5.64 -8.70
CA LYS A 55 -7.76 -4.37 -9.00
C LYS A 55 -6.65 -4.03 -7.99
N ASP A 56 -6.24 -4.96 -7.14
CA ASP A 56 -5.23 -4.78 -6.08
C ASP A 56 -5.59 -3.66 -5.07
N ASN A 57 -6.88 -3.50 -4.76
CA ASN A 57 -7.31 -2.54 -3.75
C ASN A 57 -6.67 -2.83 -2.40
N LYS A 58 -6.07 -1.82 -1.80
CA LYS A 58 -5.48 -1.89 -0.45
C LYS A 58 -6.27 -1.09 0.59
N ARG A 59 -7.27 -0.33 0.15
CA ARG A 59 -8.09 0.47 1.08
C ARG A 59 -9.03 -0.43 1.86
N PRO A 60 -9.16 -0.22 3.18
CA PRO A 60 -10.09 -0.97 4.02
C PRO A 60 -11.53 -0.85 3.54
N ILE A 61 -12.25 -1.97 3.61
CA ILE A 61 -13.67 -2.07 3.25
C ILE A 61 -14.45 -2.52 4.47
N ILE A 62 -15.41 -1.72 4.90
CA ILE A 62 -16.35 -1.99 6.00
C ILE A 62 -17.69 -2.30 5.39
N PHE A 63 -18.33 -3.39 5.81
CA PHE A 63 -19.69 -3.70 5.41
C PHE A 63 -20.71 -3.24 6.46
N LEU A 64 -21.81 -2.66 5.97
CA LEU A 64 -22.92 -2.21 6.79
C LEU A 64 -24.22 -2.68 6.14
N THR A 65 -24.86 -3.72 6.68
CA THR A 65 -26.03 -4.37 6.07
C THR A 65 -27.22 -4.49 7.00
N GLY A 66 -28.42 -4.35 6.47
CA GLY A 66 -29.68 -4.57 7.23
C GLY A 66 -30.06 -6.05 7.39
N HIS A 67 -29.42 -6.95 6.63
CA HIS A 67 -29.68 -8.37 6.66
C HIS A 67 -28.37 -9.12 6.53
N GLY A 68 -27.79 -9.48 7.63
CA GLY A 68 -26.56 -10.27 7.66
C GLY A 68 -26.79 -11.54 8.49
N ASP A 69 -26.27 -12.64 8.01
CA ASP A 69 -26.08 -13.84 8.81
C ASP A 69 -24.60 -14.10 9.07
N VAL A 70 -24.31 -15.04 9.95
CA VAL A 70 -22.94 -15.39 10.31
C VAL A 70 -22.14 -15.86 9.08
N ASN A 71 -22.77 -16.59 8.15
CA ASN A 71 -22.09 -17.09 6.95
C ASN A 71 -21.67 -15.95 6.03
N MET A 72 -22.49 -14.92 5.91
CA MET A 72 -22.22 -13.73 5.11
C MET A 72 -21.05 -12.92 5.69
N ALA A 73 -21.03 -12.72 7.00
CA ALA A 73 -19.92 -12.07 7.70
C ALA A 73 -18.62 -12.86 7.54
N VAL A 74 -18.66 -14.19 7.73
CA VAL A 74 -17.49 -15.06 7.52
C VAL A 74 -16.99 -14.99 6.08
N LYS A 75 -17.88 -14.97 5.08
CA LYS A 75 -17.48 -14.82 3.67
C LYS A 75 -16.85 -13.46 3.42
N ALA A 76 -17.39 -12.38 3.98
CA ALA A 76 -16.83 -11.04 3.87
C ALA A 76 -15.40 -10.98 4.41
N PHE A 77 -15.17 -11.47 5.65
CA PHE A 77 -13.84 -11.49 6.25
C PHE A 77 -12.84 -12.38 5.49
N LYS A 78 -13.27 -13.57 5.01
CA LYS A 78 -12.40 -14.44 4.19
C LYS A 78 -11.96 -13.77 2.88
N ASN A 79 -12.80 -12.88 2.34
CA ASN A 79 -12.49 -12.13 1.12
C ASN A 79 -11.76 -10.81 1.42
N GLY A 80 -11.38 -10.54 2.66
CA GLY A 80 -10.57 -9.38 3.02
C GLY A 80 -11.34 -8.13 3.44
N ALA A 81 -12.61 -8.28 3.86
CA ALA A 81 -13.32 -7.18 4.52
C ALA A 81 -12.58 -6.76 5.80
N PHE A 82 -12.49 -5.47 6.03
CA PHE A 82 -11.86 -4.90 7.22
C PHE A 82 -12.75 -5.07 8.44
N ASP A 83 -14.06 -4.79 8.29
CA ASP A 83 -15.05 -4.96 9.35
C ASP A 83 -16.45 -5.17 8.77
N PHE A 84 -17.41 -5.56 9.65
CA PHE A 84 -18.76 -5.89 9.28
C PHE A 84 -19.75 -5.53 10.39
N PHE A 85 -20.79 -4.75 10.06
CA PHE A 85 -21.82 -4.31 10.99
C PHE A 85 -23.23 -4.59 10.48
N LEU A 86 -24.13 -4.90 11.41
CA LEU A 86 -25.58 -4.88 11.15
C LEU A 86 -26.12 -3.46 11.31
N LYS A 87 -27.11 -3.09 10.49
CA LYS A 87 -27.86 -1.82 10.61
C LYS A 87 -28.98 -1.92 11.65
N PRO A 88 -29.15 -0.94 12.53
CA PRO A 88 -28.27 0.19 12.77
C PRO A 88 -27.04 -0.24 13.57
N PRO A 89 -25.82 0.20 13.20
CA PRO A 89 -24.64 -0.09 13.99
C PRO A 89 -24.64 0.72 15.29
N ALA A 90 -23.96 0.23 16.33
CA ALA A 90 -23.62 1.06 17.47
C ALA A 90 -22.67 2.18 17.01
N GLU A 91 -23.03 3.44 17.26
CA GLU A 91 -22.29 4.62 16.77
C GLU A 91 -20.82 4.55 17.18
N LYS A 92 -20.53 4.22 18.45
CA LYS A 92 -19.18 4.11 18.98
C LYS A 92 -18.34 3.05 18.22
N GLU A 93 -18.91 1.88 17.98
CA GLU A 93 -18.21 0.79 17.29
C GLU A 93 -17.92 1.16 15.83
N LEU A 94 -18.85 1.80 15.15
CA LEU A 94 -18.65 2.28 13.79
C LEU A 94 -17.55 3.35 13.72
N ILE A 95 -17.56 4.31 14.66
CA ILE A 95 -16.53 5.35 14.74
C ILE A 95 -15.15 4.70 14.91
N GLU A 96 -15.00 3.80 15.90
CA GLU A 96 -13.74 3.09 16.15
C GLU A 96 -13.25 2.30 14.93
N ALA A 97 -14.16 1.63 14.22
CA ALA A 97 -13.81 0.88 13.01
C ALA A 97 -13.34 1.80 11.88
N VAL A 98 -14.01 2.92 11.67
CA VAL A 98 -13.62 3.91 10.64
C VAL A 98 -12.28 4.55 10.99
N GLU A 99 -12.03 4.94 12.24
CA GLU A 99 -10.74 5.48 12.68
C GLU A 99 -9.58 4.50 12.45
N LYS A 100 -9.77 3.23 12.83
CA LYS A 100 -8.79 2.17 12.56
C LYS A 100 -8.56 1.97 11.06
N ALA A 101 -9.63 1.96 10.27
CA ALA A 101 -9.53 1.82 8.82
C ALA A 101 -8.77 3.00 8.19
N LEU A 102 -9.04 4.23 8.61
CA LEU A 102 -8.33 5.41 8.12
C LEU A 102 -6.85 5.40 8.51
N THR A 103 -6.52 4.95 9.72
CA THR A 103 -5.13 4.78 10.16
C THR A 103 -4.40 3.77 9.28
N VAL A 104 -4.97 2.58 9.09
CA VAL A 104 -4.39 1.54 8.22
C VAL A 104 -4.22 2.06 6.79
N SER A 105 -5.21 2.77 6.26
CA SER A 105 -5.13 3.34 4.91
C SER A 105 -4.02 4.38 4.77
N SER A 106 -3.86 5.24 5.77
CA SER A 106 -2.79 6.25 5.81
C SER A 106 -1.40 5.60 5.84
N ASP A 107 -1.22 4.56 6.65
CA ASP A 107 0.04 3.82 6.76
C ASP A 107 0.39 3.13 5.44
N LEU A 108 -0.58 2.50 4.78
CA LEU A 108 -0.39 1.85 3.49
C LEU A 108 0.01 2.86 2.40
N LYS A 109 -0.65 4.02 2.38
CA LYS A 109 -0.31 5.12 1.48
C LYS A 109 1.12 5.61 1.71
N PHE A 110 1.49 5.87 2.97
CA PHE A 110 2.84 6.31 3.33
C PHE A 110 3.90 5.28 2.90
N GLN A 111 3.65 3.99 3.12
CA GLN A 111 4.56 2.92 2.68
C GLN A 111 4.69 2.86 1.17
N ALA A 112 3.59 3.01 0.42
CA ALA A 112 3.59 3.02 -1.04
C ALA A 112 4.36 4.23 -1.59
N GLU A 113 4.14 5.43 -1.05
CA GLU A 113 4.85 6.65 -1.41
C GLU A 113 6.35 6.55 -1.13
N LYS A 114 6.72 6.01 0.04
CA LYS A 114 8.12 5.75 0.40
C LYS A 114 8.79 4.76 -0.57
N LEU A 115 8.10 3.67 -0.89
CA LEU A 115 8.62 2.67 -1.84
C LEU A 115 8.81 3.28 -3.23
N ALA A 116 7.85 4.07 -3.72
CA ALA A 116 7.94 4.77 -4.99
C ALA A 116 9.10 5.78 -5.01
N TYR A 117 9.29 6.53 -3.92
CA TYR A 117 10.40 7.45 -3.75
C TYR A 117 11.76 6.73 -3.77
N ASP A 118 11.88 5.63 -3.03
CA ASP A 118 13.10 4.83 -2.98
C ASP A 118 13.39 4.17 -4.33
N ARG A 119 12.37 3.70 -5.04
CA ARG A 119 12.52 3.17 -6.41
C ARG A 119 13.07 4.24 -7.35
N LYS A 120 12.49 5.44 -7.33
CA LYS A 120 12.95 6.57 -8.15
C LYS A 120 14.42 6.94 -7.88
N ARG A 121 14.85 6.90 -6.60
CA ARG A 121 16.25 7.13 -6.23
C ARG A 121 17.16 6.03 -6.81
N PHE A 122 16.78 4.77 -6.69
CA PHE A 122 17.54 3.66 -7.27
C PHE A 122 17.63 3.75 -8.79
N ASP A 123 16.53 4.11 -9.45
CA ASP A 123 16.49 4.25 -10.91
C ASP A 123 17.37 5.41 -11.43
N SER A 124 17.65 6.41 -10.59
CA SER A 124 18.57 7.52 -10.90
C SER A 124 20.06 7.13 -10.90
N LEU A 125 20.38 5.93 -10.42
CA LEU A 125 21.75 5.40 -10.48
C LEU A 125 22.09 4.99 -11.91
N THR A 126 23.36 5.20 -12.29
CA THR A 126 23.92 4.61 -13.50
C THR A 126 24.03 3.09 -13.36
N ASP A 127 24.13 2.36 -14.47
CA ASP A 127 24.25 0.89 -14.43
C ASP A 127 25.44 0.43 -13.57
N ARG A 128 26.57 1.12 -13.64
CA ARG A 128 27.73 0.81 -12.82
C ARG A 128 27.54 1.09 -11.33
N GLU A 129 26.82 2.15 -10.99
CA GLU A 129 26.45 2.43 -9.61
C GLU A 129 25.48 1.37 -9.07
N LYS A 130 24.52 0.92 -9.89
CA LYS A 130 23.59 -0.18 -9.56
C LYS A 130 24.33 -1.48 -9.31
N ASP A 131 25.25 -1.86 -10.23
CA ASP A 131 26.08 -3.07 -10.09
C ASP A 131 26.83 -3.07 -8.75
N VAL A 132 27.51 -1.95 -8.44
CA VAL A 132 28.27 -1.83 -7.19
C VAL A 132 27.37 -1.89 -5.96
N VAL A 133 26.25 -1.15 -5.95
CA VAL A 133 25.31 -1.11 -4.82
C VAL A 133 24.70 -2.49 -4.54
N ILE A 134 24.31 -3.23 -5.58
CA ILE A 134 23.76 -4.58 -5.44
C ILE A 134 24.79 -5.52 -4.81
N LEU A 135 26.06 -5.48 -5.27
CA LEU A 135 27.13 -6.33 -4.73
C LEU A 135 27.51 -5.95 -3.29
N VAL A 136 27.51 -4.65 -2.96
CA VAL A 136 27.69 -4.17 -1.57
C VAL A 136 26.54 -4.66 -0.68
N GLY A 137 25.30 -4.61 -1.14
CA GLY A 137 24.12 -5.10 -0.41
C GLY A 137 24.15 -6.61 -0.17
N LYS A 138 24.86 -7.37 -1.00
CA LYS A 138 25.17 -8.81 -0.79
C LYS A 138 26.34 -9.05 0.20
N GLY A 139 26.91 -8.00 0.78
CA GLY A 139 28.00 -8.10 1.75
C GLY A 139 29.38 -8.28 1.13
N MET A 140 29.55 -8.09 -0.19
CA MET A 140 30.84 -8.27 -0.85
C MET A 140 31.83 -7.14 -0.51
N MET A 141 33.07 -7.49 -0.30
CA MET A 141 34.15 -6.52 -0.09
C MET A 141 34.55 -5.82 -1.40
N ASN A 142 35.03 -4.58 -1.32
CA ASN A 142 35.41 -3.80 -2.50
C ASN A 142 36.41 -4.54 -3.43
N LYS A 143 37.36 -5.29 -2.88
CA LYS A 143 38.26 -6.12 -3.64
C LYS A 143 37.55 -7.16 -4.51
N THR A 144 36.63 -7.91 -3.90
CA THR A 144 35.83 -8.92 -4.61
C THR A 144 34.92 -8.30 -5.67
N ILE A 145 34.34 -7.12 -5.38
CA ILE A 145 33.55 -6.35 -6.33
C ILE A 145 34.40 -5.89 -7.52
N ALA A 146 35.61 -5.41 -7.26
CA ALA A 146 36.58 -4.98 -8.28
C ALA A 146 36.91 -6.12 -9.24
N ASP A 147 37.22 -7.30 -8.70
CA ASP A 147 37.49 -8.51 -9.48
C ASP A 147 36.27 -8.94 -10.32
N THR A 148 35.06 -8.91 -9.71
CA THR A 148 33.82 -9.30 -10.37
C THR A 148 33.45 -8.37 -11.53
N LEU A 149 33.62 -7.06 -11.33
CA LEU A 149 33.26 -6.05 -12.32
C LEU A 149 34.40 -5.69 -13.28
N LYS A 150 35.60 -6.27 -13.08
CA LYS A 150 36.81 -6.00 -13.84
C LYS A 150 37.21 -4.52 -13.85
N ILE A 151 37.21 -3.88 -12.69
CA ILE A 151 37.59 -2.49 -12.45
C ILE A 151 38.49 -2.39 -11.22
N SER A 152 39.11 -1.23 -10.99
CA SER A 152 39.98 -1.05 -9.81
C SER A 152 39.14 -0.89 -8.52
N GLU A 153 39.69 -1.27 -7.35
CA GLU A 153 39.06 -1.01 -6.05
C GLU A 153 38.80 0.49 -5.84
N LYS A 154 39.64 1.37 -6.33
CA LYS A 154 39.45 2.82 -6.28
C LYS A 154 38.20 3.24 -7.07
N THR A 155 37.98 2.61 -8.24
CA THR A 155 36.77 2.84 -9.05
C THR A 155 35.51 2.34 -8.35
N VAL A 156 35.57 1.17 -7.66
CA VAL A 156 34.47 0.67 -6.82
C VAL A 156 34.14 1.67 -5.73
N GLN A 157 35.14 2.18 -5.01
CA GLN A 157 34.96 3.19 -3.96
C GLN A 157 34.30 4.47 -4.49
N GLN A 158 34.68 4.93 -5.67
CA GLN A 158 34.06 6.10 -6.32
C GLN A 158 32.61 5.86 -6.64
N HIS A 159 32.26 4.75 -7.35
CA HIS A 159 30.86 4.42 -7.65
C HIS A 159 30.03 4.25 -6.40
N ARG A 160 30.56 3.54 -5.38
CA ARG A 160 29.89 3.38 -4.08
C ARG A 160 29.64 4.72 -3.41
N GLY A 161 30.62 5.62 -3.37
CA GLY A 161 30.49 6.94 -2.75
C GLY A 161 29.45 7.81 -3.43
N VAL A 162 29.41 7.80 -4.79
CA VAL A 162 28.42 8.55 -5.55
C VAL A 162 27.02 7.94 -5.34
N ALA A 163 26.90 6.62 -5.43
CA ALA A 163 25.64 5.93 -5.23
C ALA A 163 25.08 6.15 -3.82
N CYS A 164 25.92 6.05 -2.78
CA CYS A 164 25.51 6.34 -1.40
C CYS A 164 24.97 7.76 -1.23
N LYS A 165 25.61 8.75 -1.87
CA LYS A 165 25.10 10.15 -1.86
C LYS A 165 23.75 10.27 -2.55
N LYS A 166 23.56 9.67 -3.74
CA LYS A 166 22.30 9.70 -4.49
C LYS A 166 21.17 9.00 -3.72
N LEU A 167 21.50 7.87 -3.05
CA LEU A 167 20.57 7.10 -2.25
C LEU A 167 20.38 7.64 -0.82
N ASN A 168 21.16 8.65 -0.41
CA ASN A 168 21.22 9.13 0.96
C ASN A 168 21.38 7.98 1.98
N LEU A 169 22.37 7.10 1.74
CA LEU A 169 22.70 5.95 2.57
C LEU A 169 24.17 6.08 3.02
N ILE A 170 24.48 5.57 4.22
CA ILE A 170 25.78 5.80 4.85
C ILE A 170 26.65 4.53 4.83
N ASN A 171 26.03 3.35 4.96
CA ASN A 171 26.75 2.09 5.18
C ASN A 171 26.12 0.90 4.42
N ALA A 172 26.83 -0.24 4.43
CA ALA A 172 26.41 -1.44 3.73
C ALA A 172 25.12 -2.06 4.30
N VAL A 173 24.83 -1.88 5.59
CA VAL A 173 23.61 -2.40 6.22
C VAL A 173 22.41 -1.64 5.67
N GLU A 174 22.49 -0.32 5.63
CA GLU A 174 21.43 0.52 5.06
C GLU A 174 21.20 0.21 3.58
N ILE A 175 22.26 -0.04 2.81
CA ILE A 175 22.17 -0.47 1.41
C ILE A 175 21.42 -1.81 1.31
N ALA A 176 21.77 -2.78 2.16
CA ALA A 176 21.13 -4.09 2.14
C ALA A 176 19.64 -3.99 2.49
N ASP A 177 19.27 -3.18 3.49
CA ASP A 177 17.87 -2.94 3.88
C ASP A 177 17.11 -2.19 2.78
N PHE A 178 17.70 -1.18 2.18
CA PHE A 178 17.13 -0.44 1.06
C PHE A 178 16.83 -1.36 -0.13
N LEU A 179 17.78 -2.20 -0.54
CA LEU A 179 17.58 -3.16 -1.64
C LEU A 179 16.54 -4.23 -1.31
N ARG A 180 16.49 -4.67 -0.05
CA ARG A 180 15.46 -5.63 0.42
C ARG A 180 14.08 -5.04 0.30
N ASN A 181 13.88 -3.78 0.70
CA ASN A 181 12.61 -3.08 0.59
C ASN A 181 12.16 -2.92 -0.87
N LEU A 182 13.10 -2.79 -1.80
CA LEU A 182 12.83 -2.73 -3.25
C LEU A 182 12.71 -4.11 -3.93
N ASN A 183 12.83 -5.23 -3.18
CA ASN A 183 12.90 -6.60 -3.71
C ASN A 183 14.04 -6.82 -4.73
N LEU A 184 15.14 -6.09 -4.57
CA LEU A 184 16.36 -6.19 -5.40
C LEU A 184 17.42 -7.02 -4.65
N ARG A 185 17.40 -8.35 -4.83
CA ARG A 185 18.39 -9.29 -4.23
C ARG A 185 19.38 -9.80 -5.24
#